data_a503f61d87444b097fced1fa925b28a0
#
_entry.id   a503f61d87444b097fced1fa925b28a0
#
_cell.length_a   1.000
_cell.length_b   1.000
_cell.length_c   1.000
_cell.angle_alpha   90.00
_cell.angle_beta   90.00
_cell.angle_gamma   90.00
#
_symmetry.space_group_name_H-M   'P 1'
#
loop_
_entity.id
_entity.type
_entity.pdbx_description
1 polymer ?
#
loop_
_entity_poly.entity_id
_entity_poly.type
_entity_poly.pdbx_seq_one_letter_code
_entity_poly.pdbx_strand_id
1 'polypeptide(L)'
;MTAQNLYNKDFYGWIYHNIELIRLGQWEAIDKTLLIEELESMAKRDKHELISHLIILIAYLLKWQFQLKQLSQTWIEFEGKSWKRSIDEQRKQIQRQLNMSPSLKSYLLQAVAESYEDAVALASKEIQLSITLFPPHCPYAIEQLFDEDFYPTPDDK
;
A
#
# COMPACT_ATOMS: atom_id res chain seq x y z
N MET A 1 6.45 -37.96 -10.35
CA MET A 1 6.45 -36.51 -10.62
C MET A 1 7.29 -35.82 -9.56
N THR A 2 8.26 -35.00 -9.96
CA THR A 2 9.07 -34.22 -9.00
C THR A 2 8.24 -33.12 -8.37
N ALA A 3 8.62 -32.67 -7.17
CA ALA A 3 7.98 -31.55 -6.48
C ALA A 3 7.95 -30.28 -7.36
N GLN A 4 9.06 -30.01 -8.06
CA GLN A 4 9.16 -28.87 -9.00
C GLN A 4 8.17 -29.01 -10.16
N ASN A 5 7.97 -30.20 -10.67
CA ASN A 5 7.03 -30.45 -11.75
C ASN A 5 5.58 -30.23 -11.30
N LEU A 6 5.24 -30.69 -10.10
CA LEU A 6 3.90 -30.49 -9.53
C LEU A 6 3.65 -29.00 -9.31
N TYR A 7 4.61 -28.28 -8.73
CA TYR A 7 4.54 -26.84 -8.49
C TYR A 7 4.24 -26.06 -9.77
N ASN A 8 4.94 -26.37 -10.86
CA ASN A 8 4.79 -25.64 -12.13
C ASN A 8 3.52 -25.98 -12.90
N LYS A 9 3.02 -27.21 -12.79
CA LYS A 9 1.88 -27.71 -13.57
C LYS A 9 0.55 -27.61 -12.83
N ASP A 10 0.56 -27.77 -11.51
CA ASP A 10 -0.63 -27.80 -10.67
C ASP A 10 -0.30 -27.21 -9.30
N PHE A 11 -0.22 -25.88 -9.24
CA PHE A 11 0.11 -25.16 -8.01
C PHE A 11 -0.86 -25.46 -6.86
N TYR A 12 -2.15 -25.52 -7.15
CA TYR A 12 -3.18 -25.85 -6.16
C TYR A 12 -2.95 -27.26 -5.57
N GLY A 13 -2.71 -28.24 -6.44
CA GLY A 13 -2.39 -29.60 -6.03
C GLY A 13 -1.10 -29.67 -5.22
N TRP A 14 -0.09 -28.90 -5.60
CA TRP A 14 1.17 -28.80 -4.85
C TRP A 14 0.95 -28.29 -3.42
N ILE A 15 0.09 -27.27 -3.24
CA ILE A 15 -0.25 -26.75 -1.91
C ILE A 15 -0.83 -27.86 -1.03
N TYR A 16 -1.86 -28.55 -1.51
CA TYR A 16 -2.52 -29.60 -0.73
C TYR A 16 -1.64 -30.82 -0.48
N HIS A 17 -0.80 -31.16 -1.44
CA HIS A 17 0.20 -32.22 -1.26
C HIS A 17 1.15 -31.89 -0.09
N ASN A 18 1.66 -30.66 -0.03
CA ASN A 18 2.53 -30.22 1.06
C ASN A 18 1.78 -30.13 2.39
N ILE A 19 0.52 -29.72 2.40
CA ILE A 19 -0.31 -29.72 3.61
C ILE A 19 -0.41 -31.14 4.18
N GLU A 20 -0.65 -32.16 3.34
CA GLU A 20 -0.70 -33.55 3.79
C GLU A 20 0.63 -34.03 4.33
N LEU A 21 1.75 -33.72 3.67
CA LEU A 21 3.08 -34.05 4.16
C LEU A 21 3.34 -33.47 5.56
N ILE A 22 2.94 -32.22 5.78
CA ILE A 22 3.06 -31.55 7.08
C ILE A 22 2.19 -32.25 8.13
N ARG A 23 0.93 -32.57 7.80
CA ARG A 23 0.01 -33.26 8.71
C ARG A 23 0.54 -34.65 9.15
N LEU A 24 1.17 -35.35 8.24
CA LEU A 24 1.74 -36.65 8.49
C LEU A 24 3.15 -36.63 9.13
N GLY A 25 3.71 -35.43 9.31
CA GLY A 25 5.05 -35.28 9.86
C GLY A 25 6.16 -35.74 8.93
N GLN A 26 5.89 -35.80 7.63
CA GLN A 26 6.86 -36.26 6.62
C GLN A 26 7.73 -35.11 6.13
N TRP A 27 8.49 -34.53 7.05
CA TRP A 27 9.29 -33.32 6.84
C TRP A 27 10.34 -33.45 5.74
N GLU A 28 10.92 -34.62 5.57
CA GLU A 28 11.97 -34.87 4.57
C GLU A 28 11.42 -34.90 3.14
N ALA A 29 10.11 -35.13 2.98
CA ALA A 29 9.46 -35.18 1.67
C ALA A 29 9.02 -33.78 1.18
N ILE A 30 9.07 -32.76 2.04
CA ILE A 30 8.67 -31.39 1.69
C ILE A 30 9.80 -30.70 0.92
N ASP A 31 9.50 -30.07 -0.19
CA ASP A 31 10.42 -29.16 -0.84
C ASP A 31 10.46 -27.84 -0.06
N LYS A 32 11.38 -27.77 0.90
CA LYS A 32 11.51 -26.63 1.81
C LYS A 32 11.86 -25.34 1.07
N THR A 33 12.67 -25.43 0.02
CA THR A 33 13.07 -24.26 -0.78
C THR A 33 11.85 -23.61 -1.44
N LEU A 34 11.01 -24.39 -2.13
CA LEU A 34 9.80 -23.90 -2.76
C LEU A 34 8.80 -23.36 -1.74
N LEU A 35 8.66 -24.05 -0.59
CA LEU A 35 7.75 -23.59 0.45
C LEU A 35 8.20 -22.25 1.04
N ILE A 36 9.48 -22.07 1.30
CA ILE A 36 10.05 -20.80 1.77
C ILE A 36 9.79 -19.68 0.75
N GLU A 37 10.03 -19.94 -0.53
CA GLU A 37 9.79 -18.96 -1.60
C GLU A 37 8.33 -18.52 -1.63
N GLU A 38 7.38 -19.43 -1.45
CA GLU A 38 5.96 -19.11 -1.41
C GLU A 38 5.59 -18.26 -0.18
N LEU A 39 6.12 -18.62 0.99
CA LEU A 39 5.88 -17.85 2.22
C LEU A 39 6.48 -16.43 2.10
N GLU A 40 7.67 -16.31 1.53
CA GLU A 40 8.29 -14.99 1.26
C GLU A 40 7.46 -14.17 0.26
N SER A 41 6.92 -14.82 -0.78
CA SER A 41 6.04 -14.15 -1.75
C SER A 41 4.76 -13.62 -1.10
N MET A 42 4.18 -14.36 -0.15
CA MET A 42 3.03 -13.90 0.62
C MET A 42 3.38 -12.65 1.45
N ALA A 43 4.52 -12.66 2.12
CA ALA A 43 4.99 -11.50 2.90
C ALA A 43 5.24 -10.27 2.00
N LYS A 44 5.81 -10.47 0.82
CA LYS A 44 6.03 -9.40 -0.16
C LYS A 44 4.70 -8.82 -0.66
N ARG A 45 3.69 -9.65 -0.88
CA ARG A 45 2.35 -9.17 -1.28
C ARG A 45 1.75 -8.26 -0.21
N ASP A 46 1.89 -8.60 1.07
CA ASP A 46 1.42 -7.75 2.16
C ASP A 46 2.10 -6.38 2.17
N LYS A 47 3.41 -6.34 1.96
CA LYS A 47 4.15 -5.08 1.83
C LYS A 47 3.69 -4.27 0.62
N HIS A 48 3.50 -4.92 -0.52
CA HIS A 48 3.01 -4.26 -1.74
C HIS A 48 1.60 -3.70 -1.57
N GLU A 49 0.73 -4.40 -0.85
CA GLU A 49 -0.62 -3.91 -0.52
C GLU A 49 -0.54 -2.63 0.32
N LEU A 50 0.31 -2.62 1.36
CA LEU A 50 0.53 -1.43 2.18
C LEU A 50 1.03 -0.26 1.33
N ILE A 51 2.02 -0.48 0.47
CA ILE A 51 2.56 0.54 -0.43
C ILE A 51 1.47 1.06 -1.37
N SER A 52 0.64 0.19 -1.93
CA SER A 52 -0.46 0.58 -2.83
C SER A 52 -1.47 1.51 -2.15
N HIS A 53 -1.85 1.20 -0.91
CA HIS A 53 -2.74 2.07 -0.13
C HIS A 53 -2.07 3.41 0.21
N LEU A 54 -0.79 3.40 0.56
CA LEU A 54 -0.03 4.63 0.85
C LEU A 54 0.11 5.52 -0.38
N ILE A 55 0.33 4.96 -1.55
CA ILE A 55 0.39 5.71 -2.81
C ILE A 55 -0.90 6.51 -3.01
N ILE A 56 -2.05 5.87 -2.87
CA ILE A 56 -3.34 6.52 -3.05
C ILE A 56 -3.58 7.56 -1.96
N LEU A 57 -3.32 7.23 -0.70
CA LEU A 57 -3.49 8.17 0.42
C LEU A 57 -2.66 9.44 0.23
N ILE A 58 -1.37 9.27 -0.02
CA ILE A 58 -0.45 10.40 -0.19
C ILE A 58 -0.81 11.21 -1.44
N ALA A 59 -1.14 10.55 -2.55
CA ALA A 59 -1.56 11.24 -3.78
C ALA A 59 -2.79 12.12 -3.54
N TYR A 60 -3.80 11.62 -2.82
CA TYR A 60 -4.99 12.40 -2.51
C TYR A 60 -4.72 13.54 -1.53
N LEU A 61 -3.84 13.36 -0.55
CA LEU A 61 -3.41 14.46 0.33
C LEU A 61 -2.66 15.53 -0.45
N LEU A 62 -1.78 15.15 -1.38
CA LEU A 62 -1.09 16.08 -2.27
C LEU A 62 -2.08 16.83 -3.17
N LYS A 63 -3.05 16.14 -3.75
CA LYS A 63 -4.12 16.77 -4.53
C LYS A 63 -4.89 17.76 -3.67
N TRP A 64 -5.26 17.38 -2.46
CA TRP A 64 -5.94 18.24 -1.51
C TRP A 64 -5.16 19.53 -1.25
N GLN A 65 -3.87 19.41 -0.94
CA GLN A 65 -3.03 20.56 -0.62
C GLN A 65 -2.75 21.46 -1.81
N PHE A 66 -2.45 20.90 -2.98
CA PHE A 66 -1.96 21.67 -4.11
C PHE A 66 -3.05 22.13 -5.08
N GLN A 67 -4.20 21.48 -5.11
CA GLN A 67 -5.27 21.84 -6.03
C GLN A 67 -6.41 22.68 -5.40
N LEU A 68 -6.74 22.50 -4.13
CA LEU A 68 -7.83 23.24 -3.52
C LEU A 68 -7.64 24.77 -3.58
N LYS A 69 -6.40 25.21 -3.61
CA LYS A 69 -6.05 26.63 -3.73
C LYS A 69 -6.55 27.27 -5.03
N GLN A 70 -6.72 26.47 -6.09
CA GLN A 70 -7.04 26.92 -7.43
C GLN A 70 -8.52 26.74 -7.81
N LEU A 71 -9.30 26.06 -6.97
CA LEU A 71 -10.68 25.71 -7.28
C LEU A 71 -11.66 26.71 -6.71
N SER A 72 -12.79 26.91 -7.41
CA SER A 72 -13.91 27.69 -6.89
C SER A 72 -14.54 27.01 -5.67
N GLN A 73 -15.24 27.80 -4.82
CA GLN A 73 -15.89 27.28 -3.62
C GLN A 73 -16.83 26.10 -3.92
N THR A 74 -17.59 26.19 -4.99
CA THR A 74 -18.52 25.12 -5.42
C THR A 74 -17.78 23.83 -5.79
N TRP A 75 -16.65 23.96 -6.46
CA TRP A 75 -15.79 22.83 -6.82
C TRP A 75 -15.17 22.17 -5.60
N ILE A 76 -14.71 22.98 -4.65
CA ILE A 76 -14.14 22.49 -3.39
C ILE A 76 -15.16 21.64 -2.64
N GLU A 77 -16.42 22.10 -2.54
CA GLU A 77 -17.47 21.35 -1.84
C GLU A 77 -17.79 20.01 -2.51
N PHE A 78 -17.80 19.97 -3.84
CA PHE A 78 -18.17 18.76 -4.59
C PHE A 78 -17.01 17.76 -4.69
N GLU A 79 -15.87 18.18 -5.21
CA GLU A 79 -14.70 17.30 -5.38
C GLU A 79 -14.01 17.01 -4.05
N GLY A 80 -14.01 17.96 -3.12
CA GLY A 80 -13.45 17.77 -1.79
C GLY A 80 -14.10 16.63 -1.03
N LYS A 81 -15.42 16.44 -1.14
CA LYS A 81 -16.13 15.31 -0.52
C LYS A 81 -15.68 13.97 -1.08
N SER A 82 -15.48 13.90 -2.40
CA SER A 82 -14.99 12.69 -3.06
C SER A 82 -13.57 12.34 -2.62
N TRP A 83 -12.68 13.32 -2.61
CA TRP A 83 -11.30 13.14 -2.17
C TRP A 83 -11.20 12.78 -0.69
N LYS A 84 -12.00 13.44 0.15
CA LYS A 84 -12.07 13.13 1.58
C LYS A 84 -12.49 11.68 1.81
N ARG A 85 -13.49 11.21 1.06
CA ARG A 85 -13.95 9.81 1.13
C ARG A 85 -12.83 8.84 0.76
N SER A 86 -12.07 9.15 -0.30
CA SER A 86 -10.94 8.33 -0.72
C SER A 86 -9.82 8.30 0.33
N ILE A 87 -9.51 9.45 0.92
CA ILE A 87 -8.52 9.57 1.99
C ILE A 87 -8.95 8.72 3.20
N ASP A 88 -10.19 8.88 3.64
CA ASP A 88 -10.74 8.14 4.79
C ASP A 88 -10.74 6.63 4.53
N GLU A 89 -11.09 6.22 3.32
CA GLU A 89 -11.09 4.79 2.95
C GLU A 89 -9.68 4.20 2.99
N GLN A 90 -8.69 4.90 2.45
CA GLN A 90 -7.31 4.41 2.48
C GLN A 90 -6.77 4.34 3.91
N ARG A 91 -7.08 5.31 4.77
CA ARG A 91 -6.73 5.27 6.19
C ARG A 91 -7.31 4.04 6.88
N LYS A 92 -8.55 3.71 6.62
CA LYS A 92 -9.21 2.52 7.17
C LYS A 92 -8.55 1.23 6.70
N GLN A 93 -8.25 1.13 5.39
CA GLN A 93 -7.61 -0.07 4.83
C GLN A 93 -6.22 -0.29 5.41
N ILE A 94 -5.43 0.77 5.54
CA ILE A 94 -4.09 0.70 6.12
C ILE A 94 -4.19 0.31 7.60
N GLN A 95 -5.09 0.93 8.36
CA GLN A 95 -5.28 0.62 9.78
C GLN A 95 -5.70 -0.84 9.97
N ARG A 96 -6.60 -1.33 9.13
CA ARG A 96 -7.02 -2.75 9.15
C ARG A 96 -5.83 -3.67 8.90
N GLN A 97 -5.01 -3.38 7.90
CA GLN A 97 -3.84 -4.17 7.57
C GLN A 97 -2.83 -4.19 8.71
N LEU A 98 -2.56 -3.05 9.33
CA LEU A 98 -1.65 -2.93 10.47
C LEU A 98 -2.18 -3.65 11.71
N ASN A 99 -3.50 -3.69 11.90
CA ASN A 99 -4.12 -4.43 12.99
C ASN A 99 -4.00 -5.95 12.77
N MET A 100 -4.12 -6.40 11.53
CA MET A 100 -3.97 -7.82 11.18
C MET A 100 -2.50 -8.26 11.21
N SER A 101 -1.58 -7.37 10.84
CA SER A 101 -0.15 -7.66 10.77
C SER A 101 0.66 -6.55 11.45
N PRO A 102 0.66 -6.51 12.81
CA PRO A 102 1.29 -5.41 13.55
C PRO A 102 2.79 -5.23 13.27
N SER A 103 3.49 -6.28 12.86
CA SER A 103 4.91 -6.19 12.53
C SER A 103 5.21 -5.32 11.30
N LEU A 104 4.20 -5.03 10.48
CA LEU A 104 4.33 -4.07 9.37
C LEU A 104 4.55 -2.63 9.86
N LYS A 105 4.22 -2.32 11.12
CA LYS A 105 4.44 -0.97 11.69
C LYS A 105 5.91 -0.55 11.64
N SER A 106 6.83 -1.49 11.83
CA SER A 106 8.27 -1.20 11.74
C SER A 106 8.74 -0.87 10.33
N TYR A 107 7.94 -1.20 9.32
CA TYR A 107 8.23 -0.95 7.91
C TYR A 107 7.61 0.37 7.40
N LEU A 108 6.77 1.04 8.18
CA LEU A 108 5.98 2.20 7.73
C LEU A 108 6.84 3.35 7.15
N LEU A 109 7.92 3.73 7.82
CA LEU A 109 8.79 4.81 7.33
C LEU A 109 9.36 4.49 5.95
N GLN A 110 9.84 3.28 5.77
CA GLN A 110 10.37 2.81 4.49
C GLN A 110 9.25 2.72 3.44
N ALA A 111 8.07 2.22 3.81
CA ALA A 111 6.92 2.11 2.92
C ALA A 111 6.46 3.48 2.41
N VAL A 112 6.44 4.49 3.28
CA VAL A 112 6.14 5.88 2.88
C VAL A 112 7.18 6.40 1.88
N ALA A 113 8.46 6.18 2.14
CA ALA A 113 9.52 6.60 1.24
C ALA A 113 9.43 5.91 -0.13
N GLU A 114 9.16 4.61 -0.15
CA GLU A 114 8.97 3.83 -1.39
C GLU A 114 7.71 4.22 -2.16
N SER A 115 6.66 4.68 -1.46
CA SER A 115 5.38 5.07 -2.06
C SER A 115 5.40 6.46 -2.69
N TYR A 116 6.29 7.33 -2.23
CA TYR A 116 6.17 8.77 -2.48
C TYR A 116 6.34 9.14 -3.96
N GLU A 117 7.30 8.55 -4.65
CA GLU A 117 7.53 8.83 -6.08
C GLU A 117 6.29 8.52 -6.92
N ASP A 118 5.68 7.36 -6.70
CA ASP A 118 4.47 6.95 -7.40
C ASP A 118 3.26 7.80 -7.00
N ALA A 119 3.18 8.22 -5.74
CA ALA A 119 2.14 9.12 -5.26
C ALA A 119 2.20 10.49 -5.96
N VAL A 120 3.40 11.05 -6.09
CA VAL A 120 3.63 12.31 -6.82
C VAL A 120 3.26 12.15 -8.28
N ALA A 121 3.68 11.06 -8.92
CA ALA A 121 3.35 10.79 -10.32
C ALA A 121 1.83 10.72 -10.53
N LEU A 122 1.12 10.04 -9.65
CA LEU A 122 -0.34 9.92 -9.71
C LEU A 122 -1.01 11.28 -9.52
N ALA A 123 -0.63 12.03 -8.48
CA ALA A 123 -1.19 13.36 -8.20
C ALA A 123 -0.92 14.34 -9.37
N SER A 124 0.32 14.39 -9.84
CA SER A 124 0.74 15.24 -10.95
C SER A 124 -0.10 14.98 -12.20
N LYS A 125 -0.31 13.73 -12.54
CA LYS A 125 -1.11 13.33 -13.70
C LYS A 125 -2.56 13.75 -13.56
N GLU A 126 -3.17 13.52 -12.40
CA GLU A 126 -4.60 13.77 -12.19
C GLU A 126 -4.95 15.25 -12.10
N ILE A 127 -4.08 16.06 -11.49
CA ILE A 127 -4.34 17.53 -11.36
C ILE A 127 -3.57 18.38 -12.37
N GLN A 128 -2.83 17.73 -13.27
CA GLN A 128 -2.08 18.39 -14.36
C GLN A 128 -1.09 19.46 -13.86
N LEU A 129 -0.39 19.16 -12.78
CA LEU A 129 0.71 19.96 -12.26
C LEU A 129 2.05 19.26 -12.51
N SER A 130 3.10 20.05 -12.73
CA SER A 130 4.44 19.52 -12.92
C SER A 130 4.92 18.80 -11.65
N ILE A 131 5.62 17.68 -11.81
CA ILE A 131 6.25 16.93 -10.71
C ILE A 131 7.15 17.84 -9.87
N THR A 132 7.81 18.81 -10.50
CA THR A 132 8.73 19.74 -9.84
C THR A 132 8.07 20.67 -8.81
N LEU A 133 6.74 20.80 -8.86
CA LEU A 133 5.99 21.61 -7.89
C LEU A 133 5.75 20.91 -6.55
N PHE A 134 5.95 19.60 -6.50
CA PHE A 134 5.78 18.83 -5.28
C PHE A 134 7.11 18.76 -4.50
N PRO A 135 7.04 18.64 -3.16
CA PRO A 135 8.25 18.48 -2.36
C PRO A 135 9.05 17.24 -2.77
N PRO A 136 10.39 17.25 -2.59
CA PRO A 136 11.23 16.10 -2.98
C PRO A 136 11.01 14.86 -2.10
N HIS A 137 10.48 15.05 -0.90
CA HIS A 137 10.15 13.96 0.04
C HIS A 137 8.73 14.15 0.57
N CYS A 138 8.13 13.08 1.07
CA CYS A 138 6.78 13.15 1.63
C CYS A 138 6.70 14.23 2.71
N PRO A 139 5.83 15.25 2.54
CA PRO A 139 5.74 16.35 3.51
C PRO A 139 4.93 15.99 4.76
N TYR A 140 4.33 14.80 4.80
CA TYR A 140 3.45 14.39 5.88
C TYR A 140 4.16 13.43 6.82
N ALA A 141 4.07 13.70 8.14
CA ALA A 141 4.53 12.76 9.16
C ALA A 141 3.59 11.53 9.22
N ILE A 142 4.09 10.42 9.74
CA ILE A 142 3.28 9.20 9.89
C ILE A 142 2.03 9.48 10.73
N GLU A 143 2.16 10.25 11.80
CA GLU A 143 1.04 10.64 12.65
C GLU A 143 -0.04 11.40 11.86
N GLN A 144 0.37 12.27 10.95
CA GLN A 144 -0.54 13.00 10.08
C GLN A 144 -1.23 12.11 9.05
N LEU A 145 -0.50 11.14 8.48
CA LEU A 145 -1.07 10.20 7.53
C LEU A 145 -2.21 9.38 8.13
N PHE A 146 -2.13 9.05 9.43
CA PHE A 146 -3.11 8.22 10.13
C PHE A 146 -4.11 9.01 10.98
N ASP A 147 -3.96 10.31 11.12
CA ASP A 147 -4.91 11.17 11.81
C ASP A 147 -6.14 11.39 10.92
N GLU A 148 -7.29 10.89 11.36
CA GLU A 148 -8.55 10.99 10.61
C GLU A 148 -8.99 12.44 10.39
N ASP A 149 -8.55 13.35 11.26
CA ASP A 149 -8.90 14.77 11.19
C ASP A 149 -7.87 15.61 10.40
N PHE A 150 -6.75 14.99 10.00
CA PHE A 150 -5.71 15.71 9.28
C PHE A 150 -6.03 15.82 7.80
N TYR A 151 -6.12 17.07 7.33
CA TYR A 151 -6.15 17.43 5.91
C TYR A 151 -5.21 18.61 5.74
N PRO A 152 -4.23 18.52 4.81
CA PRO A 152 -3.22 19.57 4.67
C PRO A 152 -3.86 20.86 4.15
N THR A 153 -3.43 22.00 4.70
CA THR A 153 -3.86 23.30 4.21
C THR A 153 -2.93 23.74 3.06
N PRO A 154 -3.44 24.61 2.14
CA PRO A 154 -2.61 25.11 1.03
C PRO A 154 -1.36 25.88 1.46
N ASP A 155 -1.34 26.38 2.69
CA ASP A 155 -0.25 27.18 3.25
C ASP A 155 0.74 26.38 4.10
N ASP A 156 0.48 25.09 4.29
CA ASP A 156 1.42 24.18 4.96
C ASP A 156 2.62 23.94 4.04
N LYS A 157 3.77 24.52 4.42
CA LYS A 157 5.04 24.34 3.71
C LYS A 157 5.88 23.25 4.34
#